data_22de6a5f07135a381994fbd855b3d7e1
#
_entry.id   22de6a5f07135a381994fbd855b3d7e1
#
_cell.length_a   1.000
_cell.length_b   1.000
_cell.length_c   1.000
_cell.angle_alpha   90.00
_cell.angle_beta   90.00
_cell.angle_gamma   90.00
#
_symmetry.space_group_name_H-M   'P 1'
#
loop_
_entity.id
_entity.type
_entity.pdbx_description
1 polymer ?
#
loop_
_entity_poly.entity_id
_entity_poly.type
_entity_poly.pdbx_seq_one_letter_code
_entity_poly.pdbx_strand_id
1 'polypeptide(L)'
;SERMAKAGVALRPHLKTAKSVQIGRMATEGHDGRITVSTLAEARYFADGGFKDILYGVGVVPSKLPTIAEIRRRGVNLRCVTDNIAVARAIAEAATRGDTFSVLIEIDSGAGRAGLPYPALSGLLDIARVLHEASGVELAGVMTHAGHSYHQSTPEGVALIAEQERLAIVTAAQKIRDAGMPCPIVSGGSTPTAVHSKNFEGITEMRPGVYVFNDLDQEFIGSCGAGDLALSVLASVIGHYPHRNQMLIDAGALALSKDISAQEFQPKVGYGTIVDAPIKEMAVIECS
;
A
#
# COMPACT_ATOMS: atom_id res chain seq x y z
N SER A 1 -9.01 11.66 -3.95
CA SER A 1 -8.28 12.01 -5.18
C SER A 1 -7.99 13.49 -5.30
N GLU A 2 -8.96 14.39 -5.09
CA GLU A 2 -8.79 15.85 -5.18
C GLU A 2 -7.67 16.41 -4.29
N ARG A 3 -7.51 15.86 -3.08
CA ARG A 3 -6.46 16.29 -2.14
C ARG A 3 -5.06 16.12 -2.75
N MET A 4 -4.80 15.00 -3.41
CA MET A 4 -3.51 14.75 -4.07
C MET A 4 -3.30 15.69 -5.26
N ALA A 5 -4.33 15.92 -6.06
CA ALA A 5 -4.27 16.87 -7.16
C ALA A 5 -3.98 18.29 -6.67
N LYS A 6 -4.65 18.76 -5.61
CA LYS A 6 -4.38 20.08 -4.98
C LYS A 6 -2.97 20.19 -4.42
N ALA A 7 -2.39 19.09 -3.94
CA ALA A 7 -1.01 19.06 -3.44
C ALA A 7 0.05 18.93 -4.54
N GLY A 8 -0.34 18.74 -5.81
CA GLY A 8 0.58 18.47 -6.91
C GLY A 8 1.28 17.11 -6.81
N VAL A 9 0.69 16.16 -6.07
CA VAL A 9 1.24 14.82 -5.83
C VAL A 9 0.42 13.81 -6.60
N ALA A 10 1.08 12.90 -7.31
CA ALA A 10 0.40 11.88 -8.08
C ALA A 10 -0.29 10.85 -7.16
N LEU A 11 -1.45 10.39 -7.58
CA LEU A 11 -2.16 9.28 -6.92
C LEU A 11 -1.81 7.97 -7.62
N ARG A 12 -1.29 7.00 -6.84
CA ARG A 12 -0.99 5.64 -7.28
C ARG A 12 -1.76 4.64 -6.40
N PRO A 13 -3.05 4.38 -6.65
CA PRO A 13 -3.85 3.51 -5.80
C PRO A 13 -3.22 2.13 -5.62
N HIS A 14 -3.28 1.58 -4.39
CA HIS A 14 -2.89 0.21 -4.13
C HIS A 14 -4.07 -0.73 -4.32
N LEU A 15 -4.11 -1.44 -5.45
CA LEU A 15 -5.27 -2.24 -5.85
C LEU A 15 -5.32 -3.66 -5.24
N LYS A 16 -4.43 -3.98 -4.29
CA LYS A 16 -4.57 -5.22 -3.49
C LYS A 16 -5.91 -5.29 -2.74
N THR A 17 -6.49 -4.15 -2.40
CA THR A 17 -7.76 -4.05 -1.71
C THR A 17 -8.92 -4.50 -2.62
N ALA A 18 -8.96 -3.98 -3.84
CA ALA A 18 -10.08 -4.22 -4.75
C ALA A 18 -9.90 -5.47 -5.63
N LYS A 19 -8.68 -5.73 -6.11
CA LYS A 19 -8.34 -6.82 -7.06
C LYS A 19 -9.30 -6.93 -8.26
N SER A 20 -9.75 -5.77 -8.75
CA SER A 20 -10.71 -5.63 -9.85
C SER A 20 -10.24 -4.56 -10.83
N VAL A 21 -10.19 -4.89 -12.11
CA VAL A 21 -9.86 -3.96 -13.20
C VAL A 21 -10.87 -2.81 -13.27
N GLN A 22 -12.16 -3.12 -13.08
CA GLN A 22 -13.23 -2.13 -13.11
C GLN A 22 -13.05 -1.09 -12.00
N ILE A 23 -12.86 -1.56 -10.77
CA ILE A 23 -12.60 -0.67 -9.61
C ILE A 23 -11.29 0.09 -9.80
N GLY A 24 -10.25 -0.57 -10.34
CA GLY A 24 -8.99 0.08 -10.64
C GLY A 24 -9.14 1.26 -11.62
N ARG A 25 -9.98 1.11 -12.65
CA ARG A 25 -10.31 2.20 -13.59
C ARG A 25 -11.02 3.35 -12.88
N MET A 26 -12.01 3.05 -12.03
CA MET A 26 -12.70 4.08 -11.23
C MET A 26 -11.72 4.81 -10.29
N ALA A 27 -10.84 4.07 -9.61
CA ALA A 27 -9.86 4.63 -8.67
C ALA A 27 -8.79 5.50 -9.36
N THR A 28 -8.58 5.31 -10.66
CA THR A 28 -7.60 6.07 -11.47
C THR A 28 -8.24 7.06 -12.43
N GLU A 29 -9.56 7.19 -12.42
CA GLU A 29 -10.28 8.14 -13.27
C GLU A 29 -9.82 9.59 -12.99
N GLY A 30 -9.51 10.32 -14.06
CA GLY A 30 -8.95 11.68 -13.95
C GLY A 30 -7.48 11.75 -13.51
N HIS A 31 -6.79 10.60 -13.40
CA HIS A 31 -5.37 10.46 -13.11
C HIS A 31 -4.64 9.75 -14.26
N ASP A 32 -3.32 9.60 -14.15
CA ASP A 32 -2.46 9.02 -15.21
C ASP A 32 -2.48 7.48 -15.27
N GLY A 33 -3.35 6.81 -14.53
CA GLY A 33 -3.56 5.37 -14.59
C GLY A 33 -2.51 4.52 -13.89
N ARG A 34 -1.60 5.11 -13.11
CA ARG A 34 -0.59 4.38 -12.33
C ARG A 34 -1.21 3.67 -11.15
N ILE A 35 -0.75 2.45 -10.85
CA ILE A 35 -1.26 1.62 -9.74
C ILE A 35 -0.12 0.93 -8.98
N THR A 36 -0.45 0.42 -7.79
CA THR A 36 0.41 -0.48 -7.01
C THR A 36 -0.28 -1.82 -6.79
N VAL A 37 0.51 -2.90 -6.80
CA VAL A 37 0.07 -4.27 -6.57
C VAL A 37 0.98 -4.98 -5.55
N SER A 38 0.50 -6.07 -4.94
CA SER A 38 1.26 -6.87 -3.96
C SER A 38 1.82 -8.17 -4.53
N THR A 39 1.35 -8.62 -5.68
CA THR A 39 1.81 -9.88 -6.29
C THR A 39 2.04 -9.73 -7.79
N LEU A 40 2.88 -10.58 -8.37
CA LEU A 40 3.07 -10.60 -9.82
C LEU A 40 1.86 -11.18 -10.55
N ALA A 41 1.02 -11.98 -9.88
CA ALA A 41 -0.27 -12.41 -10.41
C ALA A 41 -1.21 -11.20 -10.59
N GLU A 42 -1.30 -10.32 -9.59
CA GLU A 42 -2.02 -9.06 -9.70
C GLU A 42 -1.43 -8.18 -10.81
N ALA A 43 -0.09 -8.09 -10.91
CA ALA A 43 0.57 -7.31 -11.97
C ALA A 43 0.16 -7.80 -13.37
N ARG A 44 0.13 -9.12 -13.61
CA ARG A 44 -0.35 -9.70 -14.88
C ARG A 44 -1.82 -9.38 -15.12
N TYR A 45 -2.67 -9.61 -14.11
CA TYR A 45 -4.11 -9.36 -14.19
C TYR A 45 -4.43 -7.91 -14.58
N PHE A 46 -3.79 -6.94 -13.92
CA PHE A 46 -3.99 -5.53 -14.24
C PHE A 46 -3.35 -5.14 -15.57
N ALA A 47 -2.21 -5.72 -15.94
CA ALA A 47 -1.59 -5.52 -17.26
C ALA A 47 -2.51 -6.03 -18.38
N ASP A 48 -3.13 -7.20 -18.23
CA ASP A 48 -4.14 -7.74 -19.14
C ASP A 48 -5.39 -6.85 -19.20
N GLY A 49 -5.73 -6.21 -18.07
CA GLY A 49 -6.77 -5.19 -17.98
C GLY A 49 -6.42 -3.82 -18.58
N GLY A 50 -5.21 -3.67 -19.15
CA GLY A 50 -4.78 -2.45 -19.86
C GLY A 50 -3.97 -1.46 -19.05
N PHE A 51 -3.69 -1.71 -17.76
CA PHE A 51 -2.80 -0.87 -16.95
C PHE A 51 -1.35 -0.97 -17.44
N LYS A 52 -0.68 0.17 -17.60
CA LYS A 52 0.67 0.25 -18.17
C LYS A 52 1.73 0.73 -17.19
N ASP A 53 1.38 1.40 -16.11
CA ASP A 53 2.30 1.86 -15.07
C ASP A 53 1.95 1.16 -13.74
N ILE A 54 2.73 0.14 -13.38
CA ILE A 54 2.46 -0.75 -12.25
C ILE A 54 3.70 -0.78 -11.34
N LEU A 55 3.49 -0.55 -10.04
CA LEU A 55 4.49 -0.79 -9.02
C LEU A 55 4.19 -2.11 -8.30
N TYR A 56 5.08 -3.07 -8.38
CA TYR A 56 5.08 -4.24 -7.51
C TYR A 56 5.70 -3.82 -6.16
N GLY A 57 4.84 -3.44 -5.21
CA GLY A 57 5.20 -2.79 -3.95
C GLY A 57 5.61 -3.75 -2.82
N VAL A 58 6.25 -4.87 -3.17
CA VAL A 58 6.80 -5.85 -2.23
C VAL A 58 8.23 -6.17 -2.66
N GLY A 59 9.14 -6.33 -1.69
CA GLY A 59 10.54 -6.65 -1.94
C GLY A 59 10.70 -7.82 -2.91
N VAL A 60 11.46 -7.60 -3.98
CA VAL A 60 11.68 -8.60 -5.01
C VAL A 60 12.76 -9.60 -4.58
N VAL A 61 12.62 -10.84 -5.02
CA VAL A 61 13.65 -11.88 -4.89
C VAL A 61 14.11 -12.32 -6.28
N PRO A 62 15.36 -12.82 -6.45
CA PRO A 62 15.92 -13.16 -7.77
C PRO A 62 15.05 -14.12 -8.61
N SER A 63 14.39 -15.07 -7.97
CA SER A 63 13.50 -16.04 -8.66
C SER A 63 12.28 -15.39 -9.36
N LYS A 64 11.93 -14.14 -9.01
CA LYS A 64 10.82 -13.39 -9.62
C LYS A 64 11.26 -12.51 -10.80
N LEU A 65 12.55 -12.29 -11.01
CA LEU A 65 13.06 -11.43 -12.08
C LEU A 65 12.61 -11.87 -13.48
N PRO A 66 12.60 -13.17 -13.84
CA PRO A 66 12.12 -13.60 -15.15
C PRO A 66 10.65 -13.20 -15.42
N THR A 67 9.80 -13.27 -14.40
CA THR A 67 8.39 -12.87 -14.51
C THR A 67 8.24 -11.35 -14.67
N ILE A 68 9.05 -10.57 -13.95
CA ILE A 68 9.06 -9.11 -14.09
C ILE A 68 9.49 -8.73 -15.51
N ALA A 69 10.56 -9.33 -16.02
CA ALA A 69 11.07 -9.10 -17.37
C ALA A 69 10.03 -9.48 -18.44
N GLU A 70 9.33 -10.60 -18.28
CA GLU A 70 8.24 -11.03 -19.16
C GLU A 70 7.14 -9.95 -19.25
N ILE A 71 6.66 -9.46 -18.11
CA ILE A 71 5.61 -8.44 -18.07
C ILE A 71 6.12 -7.14 -18.72
N ARG A 72 7.36 -6.74 -18.46
CA ARG A 72 7.96 -5.53 -19.05
C ARG A 72 8.10 -5.64 -20.57
N ARG A 73 8.49 -6.81 -21.12
CA ARG A 73 8.56 -7.06 -22.57
C ARG A 73 7.20 -6.89 -23.28
N ARG A 74 6.09 -6.98 -22.55
CA ARG A 74 4.74 -6.70 -23.04
C ARG A 74 4.40 -5.20 -23.11
N GLY A 75 5.38 -4.32 -22.87
CA GLY A 75 5.21 -2.86 -22.87
C GLY A 75 4.57 -2.31 -21.60
N VAL A 76 4.64 -3.04 -20.49
CA VAL A 76 4.19 -2.57 -19.19
C VAL A 76 5.39 -2.00 -18.42
N ASN A 77 5.28 -0.77 -17.95
CA ASN A 77 6.25 -0.17 -17.05
C ASN A 77 6.04 -0.73 -15.63
N LEU A 78 6.51 -1.99 -15.44
CA LEU A 78 6.48 -2.65 -14.14
C LEU A 78 7.73 -2.28 -13.36
N ARG A 79 7.54 -1.56 -12.26
CA ARG A 79 8.61 -1.27 -11.29
C ARG A 79 8.62 -2.30 -10.19
N CYS A 80 9.81 -2.61 -9.66
CA CYS A 80 9.99 -3.47 -8.50
C CYS A 80 10.76 -2.76 -7.38
N VAL A 81 10.87 -3.41 -6.25
CA VAL A 81 11.39 -2.81 -5.02
C VAL A 81 12.44 -3.70 -4.39
N THR A 82 13.50 -3.12 -3.86
CA THR A 82 14.50 -3.82 -3.04
C THR A 82 15.08 -2.92 -1.96
N ASP A 83 15.54 -3.50 -0.88
CA ASP A 83 16.35 -2.91 0.21
C ASP A 83 17.66 -3.66 0.40
N ASN A 84 17.99 -4.57 -0.54
CA ASN A 84 19.07 -5.54 -0.37
C ASN A 84 20.09 -5.46 -1.49
N ILE A 85 21.37 -5.30 -1.13
CA ILE A 85 22.49 -5.17 -2.09
C ILE A 85 22.69 -6.44 -2.93
N ALA A 86 22.47 -7.63 -2.37
CA ALA A 86 22.62 -8.87 -3.13
C ALA A 86 21.50 -8.99 -4.19
N VAL A 87 20.29 -8.55 -3.87
CA VAL A 87 19.18 -8.49 -4.82
C VAL A 87 19.44 -7.43 -5.90
N ALA A 88 19.96 -6.25 -5.55
CA ALA A 88 20.35 -5.23 -6.52
C ALA A 88 21.40 -5.76 -7.52
N ARG A 89 22.40 -6.50 -7.05
CA ARG A 89 23.39 -7.17 -7.91
C ARG A 89 22.76 -8.23 -8.82
N ALA A 90 21.83 -9.02 -8.29
CA ALA A 90 21.11 -10.01 -9.10
C ALA A 90 20.24 -9.37 -10.20
N ILE A 91 19.64 -8.20 -9.92
CA ILE A 91 18.91 -7.40 -10.93
C ILE A 91 19.89 -6.91 -12.01
N ALA A 92 21.04 -6.33 -11.60
CA ALA A 92 22.06 -5.87 -12.53
C ALA A 92 22.58 -7.01 -13.42
N GLU A 93 22.83 -8.19 -12.85
CA GLU A 93 23.22 -9.37 -13.61
C GLU A 93 22.13 -9.81 -14.59
N ALA A 94 20.86 -9.85 -14.16
CA ALA A 94 19.76 -10.23 -15.04
C ALA A 94 19.63 -9.26 -16.24
N ALA A 95 19.89 -7.98 -16.03
CA ALA A 95 19.84 -6.97 -17.10
C ALA A 95 20.91 -7.19 -18.17
N THR A 96 22.09 -7.76 -17.85
CA THR A 96 23.12 -8.09 -18.85
C THR A 96 22.66 -9.08 -19.92
N ARG A 97 21.55 -9.78 -19.67
CA ARG A 97 20.94 -10.75 -20.60
C ARG A 97 19.93 -10.11 -21.55
N GLY A 98 19.85 -8.77 -21.58
CA GLY A 98 18.98 -8.00 -22.47
C GLY A 98 17.61 -7.65 -21.89
N ASP A 99 17.34 -8.02 -20.63
CA ASP A 99 16.14 -7.59 -19.91
C ASP A 99 16.32 -6.17 -19.33
N THR A 100 15.20 -5.49 -19.06
CA THR A 100 15.22 -4.17 -18.44
C THR A 100 14.47 -4.18 -17.13
N PHE A 101 14.94 -3.40 -16.15
CA PHE A 101 14.31 -3.28 -14.85
C PHE A 101 14.19 -1.82 -14.44
N SER A 102 13.15 -1.48 -13.69
CA SER A 102 12.97 -0.18 -13.06
C SER A 102 12.76 -0.42 -11.57
N VAL A 103 13.58 0.16 -10.72
CA VAL A 103 13.73 -0.26 -9.32
C VAL A 103 13.62 0.94 -8.40
N LEU A 104 12.81 0.82 -7.34
CA LEU A 104 12.82 1.71 -6.19
C LEU A 104 13.52 1.04 -5.01
N ILE A 105 14.20 1.85 -4.19
CA ILE A 105 14.79 1.38 -2.93
C ILE A 105 13.77 1.60 -1.81
N GLU A 106 13.47 0.55 -1.03
CA GLU A 106 12.55 0.64 0.10
C GLU A 106 13.24 1.19 1.34
N ILE A 107 12.59 2.14 2.00
CA ILE A 107 13.03 2.77 3.24
C ILE A 107 12.06 2.39 4.35
N ASP A 108 12.57 1.96 5.49
CA ASP A 108 11.77 1.79 6.70
C ASP A 108 11.67 3.12 7.45
N SER A 109 10.48 3.68 7.48
CA SER A 109 10.17 4.92 8.17
C SER A 109 9.73 4.73 9.63
N GLY A 110 9.91 3.51 10.19
CA GLY A 110 9.58 3.18 11.57
C GLY A 110 8.53 2.06 11.73
N ALA A 111 8.08 1.46 10.62
CA ALA A 111 7.14 0.34 10.67
C ALA A 111 7.80 -1.00 11.09
N GLY A 112 9.12 -1.12 10.93
CA GLY A 112 9.87 -2.32 11.30
C GLY A 112 9.56 -3.55 10.43
N ARG A 113 9.05 -3.36 9.19
CA ARG A 113 8.62 -4.46 8.33
C ARG A 113 9.63 -4.80 7.24
N ALA A 114 10.04 -3.82 6.47
CA ALA A 114 11.00 -3.93 5.37
C ALA A 114 11.57 -2.55 5.06
N GLY A 115 12.71 -2.50 4.38
CA GLY A 115 13.38 -1.27 3.98
C GLY A 115 14.64 -0.96 4.78
N LEU A 116 15.42 -0.04 4.26
CA LEU A 116 16.61 0.47 4.94
C LEU A 116 16.20 1.38 6.10
N PRO A 117 16.66 1.12 7.34
CA PRO A 117 16.20 1.86 8.52
C PRO A 117 16.57 3.35 8.46
N TYR A 118 15.58 4.23 8.58
CA TYR A 118 15.78 5.65 8.80
C TYR A 118 15.98 5.92 10.31
N PRO A 119 16.89 6.81 10.73
CA PRO A 119 17.69 7.74 9.91
C PRO A 119 19.04 7.18 9.43
N ALA A 120 19.42 5.96 9.80
CA ALA A 120 20.76 5.44 9.51
C ALA A 120 21.01 5.28 8.01
N LEU A 121 20.03 4.74 7.25
CA LEU A 121 20.09 4.54 5.79
C LEU A 121 21.36 3.80 5.32
N SER A 122 21.85 2.87 6.15
CA SER A 122 23.07 2.10 5.85
C SER A 122 22.89 1.29 4.57
N GLY A 123 23.86 1.35 3.65
CA GLY A 123 23.81 0.65 2.36
C GLY A 123 22.98 1.34 1.26
N LEU A 124 22.31 2.45 1.54
CA LEU A 124 21.49 3.16 0.55
C LEU A 124 22.26 3.51 -0.72
N LEU A 125 23.42 4.16 -0.56
CA LEU A 125 24.22 4.61 -1.70
C LEU A 125 24.88 3.43 -2.43
N ASP A 126 25.20 2.34 -1.74
CA ASP A 126 25.78 1.15 -2.39
C ASP A 126 24.74 0.47 -3.28
N ILE A 127 23.51 0.31 -2.78
CA ILE A 127 22.39 -0.21 -3.58
C ILE A 127 22.10 0.74 -4.76
N ALA A 128 22.03 2.05 -4.52
CA ALA A 128 21.74 3.04 -5.55
C ALA A 128 22.80 3.01 -6.66
N ARG A 129 24.11 2.93 -6.33
CA ARG A 129 25.19 2.82 -7.32
C ARG A 129 25.08 1.57 -8.16
N VAL A 130 24.88 0.41 -7.55
CA VAL A 130 24.73 -0.87 -8.28
C VAL A 130 23.60 -0.79 -9.29
N LEU A 131 22.46 -0.20 -8.89
CA LEU A 131 21.30 -0.06 -9.78
C LEU A 131 21.54 1.00 -10.86
N HIS A 132 22.16 2.12 -10.52
CA HIS A 132 22.41 3.24 -11.44
C HIS A 132 23.45 2.91 -12.51
N GLU A 133 24.52 2.21 -12.15
CA GLU A 133 25.61 1.88 -13.05
C GLU A 133 25.30 0.69 -13.97
N ALA A 134 24.28 -0.12 -13.63
CA ALA A 134 23.94 -1.29 -14.41
C ALA A 134 23.18 -0.93 -15.69
N SER A 135 23.74 -1.30 -16.84
CA SER A 135 23.07 -1.16 -18.14
C SER A 135 21.73 -1.95 -18.13
N GLY A 136 20.66 -1.33 -18.62
CA GLY A 136 19.32 -1.93 -18.63
C GLY A 136 18.58 -1.81 -17.30
N VAL A 137 19.14 -1.15 -16.28
CA VAL A 137 18.46 -0.87 -15.01
C VAL A 137 18.24 0.63 -14.84
N GLU A 138 17.03 1.01 -14.50
CA GLU A 138 16.64 2.35 -14.08
C GLU A 138 16.57 2.39 -12.55
N LEU A 139 17.40 3.21 -11.90
CA LEU A 139 17.16 3.63 -10.52
C LEU A 139 15.99 4.63 -10.52
N ALA A 140 14.79 4.14 -10.28
CA ALA A 140 13.56 4.92 -10.40
C ALA A 140 13.32 5.85 -9.20
N GLY A 141 13.84 5.51 -8.02
CA GLY A 141 13.67 6.33 -6.83
C GLY A 141 13.63 5.56 -5.52
N VAL A 142 12.88 6.08 -4.58
CA VAL A 142 12.70 5.50 -3.24
C VAL A 142 11.23 5.34 -2.91
N MET A 143 10.92 4.40 -2.03
CA MET A 143 9.57 4.24 -1.48
C MET A 143 9.60 3.87 0.01
N THR A 144 8.50 4.13 0.70
CA THR A 144 8.23 3.63 2.06
C THR A 144 6.75 3.35 2.25
N HIS A 145 6.41 2.59 3.29
CA HIS A 145 5.03 2.39 3.73
C HIS A 145 4.96 2.45 5.25
N ALA A 146 4.37 3.52 5.76
CA ALA A 146 4.17 3.72 7.19
C ALA A 146 2.97 2.91 7.72
N GLY A 147 3.09 1.56 7.75
CA GLY A 147 2.04 0.65 8.20
C GLY A 147 1.58 0.90 9.63
N HIS A 148 2.45 1.41 10.50
CA HIS A 148 2.13 1.77 11.88
C HIS A 148 1.17 2.96 12.01
N SER A 149 0.85 3.66 10.91
CA SER A 149 -0.20 4.68 10.89
C SER A 149 -1.60 4.12 11.14
N TYR A 150 -1.82 2.84 10.85
CA TYR A 150 -3.09 2.15 11.11
C TYR A 150 -3.33 1.83 12.60
N HIS A 151 -2.29 1.91 13.44
CA HIS A 151 -2.40 1.71 14.89
C HIS A 151 -2.60 3.01 15.68
N GLN A 152 -2.85 4.12 14.98
CA GLN A 152 -3.13 5.40 15.62
C GLN A 152 -4.63 5.55 15.86
N SER A 153 -4.99 6.15 17.00
CA SER A 153 -6.36 6.41 17.39
C SER A 153 -6.80 7.86 17.17
N THR A 154 -5.89 8.72 16.68
CA THR A 154 -6.18 10.14 16.46
C THR A 154 -5.60 10.66 15.15
N PRO A 155 -6.27 11.61 14.49
CA PRO A 155 -5.75 12.30 13.30
C PRO A 155 -4.37 12.95 13.52
N GLU A 156 -4.13 13.48 14.72
CA GLU A 156 -2.85 14.11 15.09
C GLU A 156 -1.72 13.08 15.15
N GLY A 157 -1.98 11.91 15.74
CA GLY A 157 -1.03 10.79 15.77
C GLY A 157 -0.67 10.32 14.36
N VAL A 158 -1.67 10.19 13.49
CA VAL A 158 -1.45 9.87 12.07
C VAL A 158 -0.64 10.95 11.37
N ALA A 159 -0.92 12.24 11.62
CA ALA A 159 -0.19 13.35 11.01
C ALA A 159 1.30 13.36 11.39
N LEU A 160 1.64 12.98 12.62
CA LEU A 160 3.04 12.84 13.08
C LEU A 160 3.74 11.71 12.31
N ILE A 161 3.08 10.57 12.14
CA ILE A 161 3.63 9.45 11.37
C ILE A 161 3.75 9.81 9.89
N ALA A 162 2.80 10.57 9.32
CA ALA A 162 2.88 11.03 7.95
C ALA A 162 4.09 11.95 7.71
N GLU A 163 4.43 12.81 8.66
CA GLU A 163 5.64 13.65 8.58
C GLU A 163 6.91 12.81 8.75
N GLN A 164 6.93 11.83 9.66
CA GLN A 164 8.04 10.88 9.78
C GLN A 164 8.25 10.08 8.48
N GLU A 165 7.17 9.59 7.87
CA GLU A 165 7.17 8.94 6.56
C GLU A 165 7.79 9.83 5.49
N ARG A 166 7.32 11.07 5.39
CA ARG A 166 7.82 12.06 4.44
C ARG A 166 9.32 12.32 4.62
N LEU A 167 9.74 12.64 5.86
CA LEU A 167 11.15 12.91 6.16
C LEU A 167 12.07 11.75 5.80
N ALA A 168 11.64 10.52 6.07
CA ALA A 168 12.43 9.33 5.77
C ALA A 168 12.75 9.20 4.28
N ILE A 169 11.72 9.30 3.42
CA ILE A 169 11.90 9.12 1.97
C ILE A 169 12.50 10.35 1.29
N VAL A 170 12.16 11.55 1.72
CA VAL A 170 12.75 12.78 1.13
C VAL A 170 14.23 12.88 1.48
N THR A 171 14.63 12.53 2.71
CA THR A 171 16.05 12.47 3.11
C THR A 171 16.80 11.42 2.31
N ALA A 172 16.24 10.22 2.14
CA ALA A 172 16.87 9.17 1.35
C ALA A 172 17.02 9.59 -0.12
N ALA A 173 16.00 10.19 -0.71
CA ALA A 173 16.05 10.71 -2.07
C ALA A 173 17.10 11.81 -2.23
N GLN A 174 17.19 12.73 -1.27
CA GLN A 174 18.19 13.79 -1.30
C GLN A 174 19.63 13.24 -1.23
N LYS A 175 19.88 12.27 -0.33
CA LYS A 175 21.20 11.61 -0.27
C LYS A 175 21.61 10.97 -1.60
N ILE A 176 20.67 10.34 -2.32
CA ILE A 176 20.94 9.76 -3.64
C ILE A 176 21.28 10.85 -4.65
N ARG A 177 20.51 11.96 -4.67
CA ARG A 177 20.73 13.11 -5.56
C ARG A 177 22.06 13.82 -5.28
N ASP A 178 22.39 14.02 -4.01
CA ASP A 178 23.67 14.62 -3.58
C ASP A 178 24.89 13.77 -3.99
N ALA A 179 24.70 12.46 -4.14
CA ALA A 179 25.69 11.54 -4.69
C ALA A 179 25.74 11.54 -6.24
N GLY A 180 25.01 12.44 -6.92
CA GLY A 180 24.99 12.60 -8.37
C GLY A 180 24.13 11.59 -9.12
N MET A 181 23.26 10.83 -8.43
CA MET A 181 22.41 9.82 -9.02
C MET A 181 20.96 10.32 -9.14
N PRO A 182 20.19 9.90 -10.17
CA PRO A 182 18.78 10.28 -10.30
C PRO A 182 17.92 9.63 -9.21
N CYS A 183 16.93 10.38 -8.71
CA CYS A 183 15.89 9.85 -7.82
C CYS A 183 14.58 10.60 -8.11
N PRO A 184 13.95 10.36 -9.27
CA PRO A 184 12.76 11.10 -9.70
C PRO A 184 11.51 10.74 -8.90
N ILE A 185 11.39 9.48 -8.42
CA ILE A 185 10.22 9.03 -7.69
C ILE A 185 10.53 9.01 -6.18
N VAL A 186 9.70 9.71 -5.43
CA VAL A 186 9.67 9.72 -3.96
C VAL A 186 8.27 9.30 -3.55
N SER A 187 8.11 8.01 -3.28
CA SER A 187 6.82 7.34 -3.21
C SER A 187 6.50 6.96 -1.77
N GLY A 188 5.43 7.52 -1.20
CA GLY A 188 4.97 7.26 0.16
C GLY A 188 3.50 6.91 0.23
N GLY A 189 2.99 6.83 1.44
CA GLY A 189 1.58 6.85 1.74
C GLY A 189 0.90 5.53 2.01
N SER A 190 -0.01 5.65 2.96
CA SER A 190 -1.13 4.76 3.27
C SER A 190 -2.41 5.58 3.15
N THR A 191 -3.59 4.98 3.34
CA THR A 191 -4.84 5.77 3.39
C THR A 191 -4.80 6.79 4.54
N PRO A 192 -4.47 6.41 5.79
CA PRO A 192 -4.41 7.39 6.87
C PRO A 192 -3.41 8.51 6.61
N THR A 193 -2.16 8.19 6.20
CA THR A 193 -1.16 9.24 5.97
C THR A 193 -1.50 10.13 4.79
N ALA A 194 -2.14 9.62 3.72
CA ALA A 194 -2.62 10.44 2.61
C ALA A 194 -3.73 11.42 3.03
N VAL A 195 -4.58 11.03 3.99
CA VAL A 195 -5.68 11.88 4.50
C VAL A 195 -5.15 12.91 5.51
N HIS A 196 -4.31 12.52 6.44
CA HIS A 196 -3.94 13.36 7.58
C HIS A 196 -2.62 14.11 7.44
N SER A 197 -1.79 13.83 6.40
CA SER A 197 -0.55 14.55 6.15
C SER A 197 -0.80 16.08 6.09
N LYS A 198 0.06 16.85 6.72
CA LYS A 198 0.04 18.33 6.67
C LYS A 198 1.01 18.88 5.63
N ASN A 199 1.96 18.04 5.16
CA ASN A 199 3.02 18.45 4.27
C ASN A 199 3.33 17.33 3.25
N PHE A 200 3.39 17.68 1.97
CA PHE A 200 3.74 16.78 0.88
C PHE A 200 5.03 17.18 0.16
N GLU A 201 5.75 18.18 0.68
CA GLU A 201 6.97 18.68 0.04
C GLU A 201 7.99 17.56 -0.17
N GLY A 202 8.48 17.45 -1.40
CA GLY A 202 9.45 16.44 -1.82
C GLY A 202 8.86 15.06 -2.14
N ILE A 203 7.57 14.81 -1.85
CA ILE A 203 6.86 13.60 -2.26
C ILE A 203 6.37 13.78 -3.71
N THR A 204 6.53 12.75 -4.54
CA THR A 204 6.05 12.76 -5.93
C THR A 204 4.78 11.96 -6.14
N GLU A 205 4.53 10.94 -5.31
CA GLU A 205 3.32 10.11 -5.40
C GLU A 205 2.94 9.50 -4.04
N MET A 206 1.63 9.29 -3.84
CA MET A 206 1.05 8.64 -2.67
C MET A 206 0.30 7.36 -3.06
N ARG A 207 0.40 6.32 -2.21
CA ARG A 207 -0.12 4.98 -2.50
C ARG A 207 -1.22 4.50 -1.54
N PRO A 208 -2.28 5.27 -1.31
CA PRO A 208 -3.41 4.80 -0.51
C PRO A 208 -4.08 3.58 -1.19
N GLY A 209 -4.64 2.68 -0.40
CA GLY A 209 -5.33 1.50 -0.94
C GLY A 209 -6.73 1.31 -0.35
N VAL A 210 -6.86 1.36 0.96
CA VAL A 210 -8.11 1.09 1.66
C VAL A 210 -9.20 2.13 1.32
N TYR A 211 -8.80 3.37 1.01
CA TYR A 211 -9.73 4.46 0.64
C TYR A 211 -10.70 4.11 -0.51
N VAL A 212 -10.38 3.09 -1.31
CA VAL A 212 -11.23 2.64 -2.43
C VAL A 212 -12.58 2.12 -1.93
N PHE A 213 -12.59 1.51 -0.75
CA PHE A 213 -13.82 0.98 -0.11
C PHE A 213 -14.06 1.62 1.25
N ASN A 214 -13.01 2.04 1.95
CA ASN A 214 -12.96 2.33 3.36
C ASN A 214 -13.44 1.14 4.23
N ASP A 215 -13.28 1.26 5.51
CA ASP A 215 -13.72 0.30 6.52
C ASP A 215 -13.89 1.01 7.88
N LEU A 216 -14.34 0.28 8.88
CA LEU A 216 -14.55 0.82 10.22
C LEU A 216 -13.26 1.32 10.89
N ASP A 217 -12.08 0.75 10.55
CA ASP A 217 -10.81 1.28 11.03
C ASP A 217 -10.52 2.67 10.48
N GLN A 218 -10.82 2.90 9.19
CA GLN A 218 -10.63 4.21 8.57
C GLN A 218 -11.60 5.25 9.15
N GLU A 219 -12.82 4.86 9.48
CA GLU A 219 -13.78 5.70 10.17
C GLU A 219 -13.29 6.04 11.58
N PHE A 220 -12.85 5.05 12.34
CA PHE A 220 -12.31 5.23 13.68
C PHE A 220 -11.11 6.18 13.73
N ILE A 221 -10.14 6.03 12.79
CA ILE A 221 -8.96 6.90 12.68
C ILE A 221 -9.36 8.31 12.19
N GLY A 222 -10.60 8.51 11.75
CA GLY A 222 -11.07 9.77 11.18
C GLY A 222 -10.64 9.99 9.74
N SER A 223 -10.26 8.94 9.00
CA SER A 223 -9.88 9.03 7.59
C SER A 223 -11.08 9.14 6.66
N CYS A 224 -12.26 8.71 7.11
CA CYS A 224 -13.55 8.82 6.41
C CYS A 224 -14.70 8.89 7.41
N GLY A 225 -15.91 9.17 6.95
CA GLY A 225 -17.12 9.02 7.74
C GLY A 225 -17.78 7.66 7.51
N ALA A 226 -18.71 7.26 8.39
CA ALA A 226 -19.47 6.01 8.24
C ALA A 226 -20.24 5.92 6.91
N GLY A 227 -20.67 7.05 6.37
CA GLY A 227 -21.34 7.14 5.06
C GLY A 227 -20.43 6.89 3.85
N ASP A 228 -19.09 6.87 4.05
CA ASP A 228 -18.10 6.63 3.00
C ASP A 228 -17.68 5.15 2.90
N LEU A 229 -18.29 4.27 3.71
CA LEU A 229 -18.05 2.82 3.65
C LEU A 229 -18.76 2.25 2.41
N ALA A 230 -18.00 1.78 1.43
CA ALA A 230 -18.51 1.36 0.14
C ALA A 230 -18.99 -0.10 0.10
N LEU A 231 -18.64 -0.92 1.11
CA LEU A 231 -18.99 -2.33 1.18
C LEU A 231 -19.74 -2.65 2.45
N SER A 232 -20.77 -3.50 2.31
CA SER A 232 -21.49 -4.11 3.42
C SER A 232 -21.81 -5.57 3.09
N VAL A 233 -22.05 -6.36 4.11
CA VAL A 233 -22.49 -7.75 3.98
C VAL A 233 -23.94 -7.85 4.45
N LEU A 234 -24.83 -8.24 3.55
CA LEU A 234 -26.22 -8.57 3.91
C LEU A 234 -26.23 -9.96 4.55
N ALA A 235 -26.73 -10.05 5.77
CA ALA A 235 -26.81 -11.29 6.52
C ALA A 235 -28.20 -11.48 7.13
N SER A 236 -28.56 -12.72 7.42
CA SER A 236 -29.80 -13.08 8.13
C SER A 236 -29.50 -13.40 9.59
N VAL A 237 -30.38 -12.96 10.48
CA VAL A 237 -30.35 -13.43 11.86
C VAL A 237 -30.93 -14.85 11.89
N ILE A 238 -30.11 -15.84 12.22
CA ILE A 238 -30.48 -17.27 12.27
C ILE A 238 -30.71 -17.76 13.70
N GLY A 239 -30.38 -16.93 14.71
CA GLY A 239 -30.66 -17.23 16.12
C GLY A 239 -30.68 -15.95 16.94
N HIS A 240 -31.62 -15.87 17.89
CA HIS A 240 -31.75 -14.77 18.83
C HIS A 240 -31.76 -15.31 20.26
N TYR A 241 -30.88 -14.83 21.09
CA TYR A 241 -30.62 -15.32 22.45
C TYR A 241 -30.67 -14.16 23.45
N PRO A 242 -31.86 -13.68 23.84
CA PRO A 242 -32.00 -12.53 24.76
C PRO A 242 -31.30 -12.71 26.08
N HIS A 243 -31.28 -13.95 26.62
CA HIS A 243 -30.66 -14.27 27.92
C HIS A 243 -29.12 -14.08 27.89
N ARG A 244 -28.49 -14.00 26.72
CA ARG A 244 -27.06 -13.73 26.53
C ARG A 244 -26.79 -12.37 25.86
N ASN A 245 -27.85 -11.61 25.55
CA ASN A 245 -27.79 -10.38 24.76
C ASN A 245 -27.09 -10.58 23.39
N GLN A 246 -27.40 -11.69 22.72
CA GLN A 246 -26.70 -12.10 21.50
C GLN A 246 -27.64 -12.49 20.36
N MET A 247 -27.19 -12.21 19.14
CA MET A 247 -27.75 -12.74 17.89
C MET A 247 -26.69 -13.57 17.16
N LEU A 248 -27.13 -14.60 16.45
CA LEU A 248 -26.31 -15.36 15.51
C LEU A 248 -26.72 -14.99 14.08
N ILE A 249 -25.73 -14.70 13.23
CA ILE A 249 -25.96 -14.38 11.81
C ILE A 249 -25.27 -15.41 10.92
N ASP A 250 -25.77 -15.58 9.69
CA ASP A 250 -25.24 -16.50 8.66
C ASP A 250 -24.08 -15.91 7.84
N ALA A 251 -23.40 -14.91 8.35
CA ALA A 251 -22.20 -14.32 7.76
C ALA A 251 -21.01 -14.50 8.72
N GLY A 252 -20.16 -15.45 8.41
CA GLY A 252 -18.94 -15.72 9.17
C GLY A 252 -17.68 -15.25 8.46
N ALA A 253 -16.55 -15.86 8.77
CA ALA A 253 -15.23 -15.48 8.27
C ALA A 253 -15.05 -15.57 6.75
N LEU A 254 -15.91 -16.33 6.05
CA LEU A 254 -15.90 -16.42 4.60
C LEU A 254 -16.54 -15.19 3.93
N ALA A 255 -17.53 -14.56 4.58
CA ALA A 255 -18.22 -13.38 4.08
C ALA A 255 -17.64 -12.08 4.68
N LEU A 256 -17.29 -12.12 5.94
CA LEU A 256 -16.64 -11.03 6.69
C LEU A 256 -15.12 -11.12 6.63
N SER A 257 -14.33 -10.64 7.44
CA SER A 257 -12.90 -10.90 7.56
C SER A 257 -12.60 -11.57 8.91
N LYS A 258 -11.43 -12.15 9.04
CA LYS A 258 -10.85 -12.51 10.33
C LYS A 258 -9.98 -11.40 10.91
N ASP A 259 -9.84 -10.30 10.19
CA ASP A 259 -9.12 -9.14 10.70
C ASP A 259 -9.94 -8.52 11.84
N ILE A 260 -9.32 -8.39 12.98
CA ILE A 260 -9.96 -7.94 14.21
C ILE A 260 -9.58 -6.50 14.59
N SER A 261 -9.01 -5.76 13.67
CA SER A 261 -8.52 -4.40 13.90
C SER A 261 -9.60 -3.48 14.49
N ALA A 262 -10.83 -3.55 13.98
CA ALA A 262 -11.94 -2.75 14.48
C ALA A 262 -12.41 -3.14 15.90
N GLN A 263 -12.06 -4.32 16.40
CA GLN A 263 -12.44 -4.74 17.77
C GLN A 263 -11.72 -3.93 18.85
N GLU A 264 -10.49 -3.50 18.60
CA GLU A 264 -9.75 -2.65 19.55
C GLU A 264 -10.41 -1.29 19.75
N PHE A 265 -11.13 -0.82 18.74
CA PHE A 265 -11.69 0.51 18.70
C PHE A 265 -13.18 0.57 19.03
N GLN A 266 -13.89 -0.56 18.97
CA GLN A 266 -15.32 -0.69 19.25
C GLN A 266 -16.13 0.49 18.68
N PRO A 267 -16.13 0.75 17.36
CA PRO A 267 -16.94 1.82 16.81
C PRO A 267 -18.40 1.51 17.10
N LYS A 268 -19.06 2.43 17.81
CA LYS A 268 -20.50 2.30 18.13
C LYS A 268 -21.33 2.69 16.90
N VAL A 269 -21.27 1.84 15.88
CA VAL A 269 -22.10 2.00 14.67
C VAL A 269 -23.08 0.83 14.59
N GLY A 270 -24.39 1.13 14.54
CA GLY A 270 -25.44 0.15 14.40
C GLY A 270 -25.92 -0.49 15.71
N TYR A 271 -26.39 -1.73 15.63
CA TYR A 271 -27.17 -2.41 16.68
C TYR A 271 -26.36 -3.40 17.51
N GLY A 272 -25.09 -3.53 17.29
CA GLY A 272 -24.24 -4.45 18.03
C GLY A 272 -22.87 -4.64 17.43
N THR A 273 -22.05 -5.41 18.11
CA THR A 273 -20.65 -5.69 17.73
C THR A 273 -20.47 -7.19 17.57
N ILE A 274 -19.74 -7.61 16.53
CA ILE A 274 -19.30 -9.00 16.40
C ILE A 274 -18.33 -9.31 17.53
N VAL A 275 -18.69 -10.29 18.36
CA VAL A 275 -17.87 -10.79 19.46
C VAL A 275 -17.21 -12.09 19.03
N ASP A 276 -16.02 -12.32 19.50
CA ASP A 276 -15.15 -13.44 19.13
C ASP A 276 -14.76 -13.45 17.63
N ALA A 277 -13.77 -14.28 17.28
CA ALA A 277 -13.43 -14.48 15.90
C ALA A 277 -14.56 -15.22 15.18
N PRO A 278 -15.05 -14.72 14.04
CA PRO A 278 -16.09 -15.42 13.29
C PRO A 278 -15.66 -16.83 12.90
N ILE A 279 -16.53 -17.80 13.06
CA ILE A 279 -16.35 -19.12 12.43
C ILE A 279 -16.63 -18.99 10.92
N LYS A 280 -16.36 -20.04 10.15
CA LYS A 280 -16.43 -19.94 8.67
C LYS A 280 -17.75 -19.39 8.16
N GLU A 281 -18.86 -19.93 8.64
CA GLU A 281 -20.21 -19.69 8.11
C GLU A 281 -21.05 -18.71 8.97
N MET A 282 -20.65 -18.48 10.21
CA MET A 282 -21.47 -17.75 11.19
C MET A 282 -20.65 -16.78 12.03
N ALA A 283 -21.29 -15.73 12.50
CA ALA A 283 -20.74 -14.83 13.53
C ALA A 283 -21.76 -14.56 14.62
N VAL A 284 -21.29 -14.28 15.83
CA VAL A 284 -22.10 -13.87 16.98
C VAL A 284 -22.02 -12.35 17.10
N ILE A 285 -23.18 -11.72 17.24
CA ILE A 285 -23.30 -10.28 17.51
C ILE A 285 -23.77 -10.10 18.94
N GLU A 286 -23.03 -9.34 19.73
CA GLU A 286 -23.50 -8.81 20.99
C GLU A 286 -24.32 -7.55 20.72
N CYS A 287 -25.59 -7.54 21.17
CA CYS A 287 -26.49 -6.42 20.92
C CYS A 287 -26.10 -5.22 21.81
N SER A 288 -26.12 -4.04 21.24
CA SER A 288 -25.85 -2.77 21.94
C SER A 288 -27.07 -2.26 22.69
#